data_d14ae3077d0f5f3d47103457c6c1c1fe
#
_entry.id   d14ae3077d0f5f3d47103457c6c1c1fe
#
_cell.length_a   1.000
_cell.length_b   1.000
_cell.length_c   1.000
_cell.angle_alpha   90.00
_cell.angle_beta   90.00
_cell.angle_gamma   90.00
#
_symmetry.space_group_name_H-M   'P 1'
#
loop_
_entity.id
_entity.type
_entity.pdbx_description
1 polymer ?
#
loop_
_entity_poly.entity_id
_entity_poly.type
_entity_poly.pdbx_seq_one_letter_code
_entity_poly.pdbx_strand_id
1 'polypeptide(L)'
;MADRIMAGKDAKPSIKERVFDIFSNGNIILKYLKYMRKQSYCNHLDTKSFTIGRIKKAYVNYMYHKLGLKLGFSIGADVFGYGLLIPHYGTIIVNGNTKVGNYSVLHTCTCIGGNPKTIGNALYLSSGAQIMGEINLGNNISIAANSLVNKSFGDNLLLAGSPATIKKMTIFLGTKEIIRYLKKELIKLNY
;
A
#
# COMPACT_ATOMS: atom_id res chain seq x y z
N MET A 1 -7.81 5.13 -8.10
CA MET A 1 -7.72 6.60 -8.11
C MET A 1 -6.68 7.09 -7.10
N ALA A 2 -6.91 6.98 -5.80
CA ALA A 2 -5.96 7.44 -4.75
C ALA A 2 -4.53 6.90 -4.89
N ASP A 3 -4.37 5.61 -5.17
CA ASP A 3 -3.03 5.00 -5.35
C ASP A 3 -2.26 5.60 -6.55
N ARG A 4 -2.95 6.00 -7.64
CA ARG A 4 -2.32 6.68 -8.78
C ARG A 4 -1.83 8.07 -8.41
N ILE A 5 -2.62 8.79 -7.66
CA ILE A 5 -2.33 10.16 -7.26
C ILE A 5 -1.16 10.18 -6.28
N MET A 6 -1.11 9.24 -5.33
CA MET A 6 0.07 9.06 -4.47
C MET A 6 1.35 8.79 -5.27
N ALA A 7 1.24 8.08 -6.42
CA ALA A 7 2.34 7.88 -7.34
C ALA A 7 2.63 9.08 -8.26
N GLY A 8 2.04 10.26 -8.00
CA GLY A 8 2.26 11.48 -8.78
C GLY A 8 1.63 11.48 -10.16
N LYS A 9 0.63 10.62 -10.41
CA LYS A 9 -0.07 10.48 -11.69
C LYS A 9 -1.50 11.00 -11.60
N ASP A 10 -2.08 11.38 -12.74
CA ASP A 10 -3.47 11.78 -12.81
C ASP A 10 -4.42 10.68 -12.32
N ALA A 11 -5.52 11.09 -11.71
CA ALA A 11 -6.51 10.18 -11.14
C ALA A 11 -7.06 9.16 -12.17
N LYS A 12 -7.26 9.60 -13.41
CA LYS A 12 -7.66 8.75 -14.53
C LYS A 12 -6.53 8.68 -15.57
N PRO A 13 -6.17 7.49 -16.08
CA PRO A 13 -5.18 7.38 -17.15
C PRO A 13 -5.71 7.95 -18.45
N SER A 14 -4.88 8.67 -19.19
CA SER A 14 -5.16 9.07 -20.57
C SER A 14 -5.31 7.85 -21.50
N ILE A 15 -5.87 8.04 -22.70
CA ILE A 15 -5.98 6.95 -23.68
C ILE A 15 -4.58 6.45 -24.08
N LYS A 16 -3.62 7.36 -24.27
CA LYS A 16 -2.21 7.02 -24.57
C LYS A 16 -1.58 6.17 -23.46
N GLU A 17 -1.77 6.53 -22.19
CA GLU A 17 -1.29 5.73 -21.06
C GLU A 17 -1.95 4.35 -21.00
N ARG A 18 -3.26 4.23 -21.32
CA ARG A 18 -3.95 2.93 -21.36
C ARG A 18 -3.38 2.00 -22.41
N VAL A 19 -3.11 2.54 -23.61
CA VAL A 19 -2.51 1.78 -24.70
C VAL A 19 -1.06 1.40 -24.34
N PHE A 20 -0.28 2.34 -23.83
CA PHE A 20 1.08 2.10 -23.39
C PHE A 20 1.14 1.04 -22.27
N ASP A 21 0.24 1.09 -21.28
CA ASP A 21 0.16 0.11 -20.19
C ASP A 21 -0.18 -1.33 -20.67
N ILE A 22 -0.80 -1.48 -21.85
CA ILE A 22 -1.07 -2.79 -22.46
C ILE A 22 0.23 -3.40 -23.01
N PHE A 23 1.05 -2.59 -23.67
CA PHE A 23 2.25 -3.05 -24.41
C PHE A 23 3.56 -2.88 -23.65
N SER A 24 3.60 -2.11 -22.57
CA SER A 24 4.81 -1.88 -21.79
C SER A 24 4.65 -2.25 -20.31
N ASN A 25 5.77 -2.55 -19.65
CA ASN A 25 5.82 -2.73 -18.20
C ASN A 25 5.95 -1.40 -17.44
N GLY A 26 5.77 -0.24 -18.10
CA GLY A 26 6.08 1.10 -17.57
C GLY A 26 5.37 1.49 -16.27
N ASN A 27 4.26 0.83 -15.94
CA ASN A 27 3.49 1.08 -14.72
C ASN A 27 3.06 -0.23 -14.03
N ILE A 28 3.96 -1.21 -14.01
CA ILE A 28 3.64 -2.55 -13.51
C ILE A 28 3.17 -2.53 -12.05
N ILE A 29 3.71 -1.66 -11.19
CA ILE A 29 3.30 -1.50 -9.79
C ILE A 29 1.86 -0.97 -9.71
N LEU A 30 1.52 0.07 -10.47
CA LEU A 30 0.14 0.58 -10.53
C LEU A 30 -0.83 -0.46 -11.10
N LYS A 31 -0.37 -1.27 -12.07
CA LYS A 31 -1.16 -2.39 -12.60
C LYS A 31 -1.42 -3.44 -11.51
N TYR A 32 -0.41 -3.77 -10.71
CA TYR A 32 -0.57 -4.63 -9.52
C TYR A 32 -1.59 -4.06 -8.54
N LEU A 33 -1.42 -2.80 -8.11
CA LEU A 33 -2.34 -2.13 -7.18
C LEU A 33 -3.78 -2.13 -7.70
N LYS A 34 -3.98 -1.90 -9.01
CA LYS A 34 -5.30 -1.99 -9.65
C LYS A 34 -5.92 -3.39 -9.51
N TYR A 35 -5.13 -4.47 -9.74
CA TYR A 35 -5.63 -5.83 -9.58
C TYR A 35 -5.83 -6.20 -8.11
N MET A 36 -5.00 -5.72 -7.19
CA MET A 36 -5.18 -5.85 -5.75
C MET A 36 -6.53 -5.26 -5.31
N ARG A 37 -6.88 -4.02 -5.76
CA ARG A 37 -8.17 -3.40 -5.47
C ARG A 37 -9.35 -4.15 -6.08
N LYS A 38 -9.20 -4.69 -7.29
CA LYS A 38 -10.23 -5.53 -7.92
C LYS A 38 -10.40 -6.84 -7.16
N GLN A 39 -9.31 -7.45 -6.69
CA GLN A 39 -9.37 -8.68 -5.87
C GLN A 39 -10.09 -8.42 -4.55
N SER A 40 -9.77 -7.33 -3.85
CA SER A 40 -10.48 -6.89 -2.65
C SER A 40 -11.97 -6.74 -2.92
N TYR A 41 -12.35 -6.02 -3.99
CA TYR A 41 -13.76 -5.91 -4.38
C TYR A 41 -14.42 -7.27 -4.64
N CYS A 42 -13.74 -8.17 -5.36
CA CYS A 42 -14.26 -9.52 -5.66
C CYS A 42 -14.40 -10.38 -4.39
N ASN A 43 -13.60 -10.16 -3.35
CA ASN A 43 -13.71 -10.88 -2.08
C ASN A 43 -15.01 -10.55 -1.32
N HIS A 44 -15.51 -9.33 -1.50
CA HIS A 44 -16.71 -8.83 -0.82
C HIS A 44 -17.99 -8.92 -1.68
N LEU A 45 -17.87 -9.39 -2.94
CA LEU A 45 -19.04 -9.65 -3.78
C LEU A 45 -19.66 -11.00 -3.47
N ASP A 46 -20.97 -11.00 -3.24
CA ASP A 46 -21.79 -12.21 -3.13
C ASP A 46 -21.95 -12.85 -4.51
N THR A 47 -21.05 -13.77 -4.87
CA THR A 47 -21.01 -14.41 -6.20
C THR A 47 -21.87 -15.68 -6.27
N LYS A 48 -23.03 -15.71 -5.61
CA LYS A 48 -23.91 -16.90 -5.63
C LYS A 48 -24.51 -17.22 -7.01
N SER A 49 -24.41 -16.32 -7.99
CA SER A 49 -25.23 -16.44 -9.20
C SER A 49 -24.57 -16.07 -10.51
N PHE A 50 -23.45 -16.40 -10.98
CA PHE A 50 -23.21 -16.37 -12.45
C PHE A 50 -21.83 -16.90 -12.88
N THR A 51 -21.79 -17.78 -13.86
CA THR A 51 -20.58 -18.38 -14.45
C THR A 51 -19.57 -17.32 -14.94
N ILE A 52 -20.05 -16.23 -15.57
CA ILE A 52 -19.22 -15.12 -16.07
C ILE A 52 -18.56 -14.35 -14.90
N GLY A 53 -19.25 -14.19 -13.78
CA GLY A 53 -18.68 -13.57 -12.57
C GLY A 53 -17.52 -14.38 -11.99
N ARG A 54 -17.65 -15.71 -11.98
CA ARG A 54 -16.59 -16.63 -11.51
C ARG A 54 -15.35 -16.58 -12.40
N ILE A 55 -15.51 -16.55 -13.74
CA ILE A 55 -14.41 -16.43 -14.69
C ILE A 55 -13.68 -15.10 -14.51
N LYS A 56 -14.40 -13.98 -14.36
CA LYS A 56 -13.80 -12.67 -14.09
C LYS A 56 -13.02 -12.66 -12.76
N LYS A 57 -13.58 -13.25 -11.71
CA LYS A 57 -12.92 -13.37 -10.40
C LYS A 57 -11.64 -14.21 -10.50
N ALA A 58 -11.68 -15.35 -11.18
CA ALA A 58 -10.52 -16.21 -11.41
C ALA A 58 -9.42 -15.46 -12.20
N TYR A 59 -9.78 -14.72 -13.25
CA TYR A 59 -8.83 -13.91 -14.01
C TYR A 59 -8.21 -12.78 -13.18
N VAL A 60 -9.00 -12.07 -12.37
CA VAL A 60 -8.49 -11.02 -11.47
C VAL A 60 -7.52 -11.61 -10.45
N ASN A 61 -7.88 -12.74 -9.84
CA ASN A 61 -7.02 -13.45 -8.88
C ASN A 61 -5.70 -13.89 -9.55
N TYR A 62 -5.77 -14.51 -10.73
CA TYR A 62 -4.59 -14.91 -11.50
C TYR A 62 -3.66 -13.71 -11.77
N MET A 63 -4.20 -12.61 -12.28
CA MET A 63 -3.41 -11.42 -12.59
C MET A 63 -2.80 -10.76 -11.36
N TYR A 64 -3.53 -10.74 -10.24
CA TYR A 64 -3.04 -10.23 -8.97
C TYR A 64 -1.83 -11.05 -8.48
N HIS A 65 -1.94 -12.38 -8.43
CA HIS A 65 -0.86 -13.25 -8.00
C HIS A 65 0.33 -13.24 -8.97
N LYS A 66 0.08 -13.31 -10.29
CA LYS A 66 1.13 -13.24 -11.32
C LYS A 66 1.97 -11.96 -11.21
N LEU A 67 1.30 -10.81 -11.04
CA LEU A 67 2.00 -9.54 -10.90
C LEU A 67 2.72 -9.44 -9.54
N GLY A 68 2.13 -9.95 -8.46
CA GLY A 68 2.77 -10.04 -7.14
C GLY A 68 4.07 -10.83 -7.21
N LEU A 69 4.04 -12.03 -7.76
CA LEU A 69 5.24 -12.86 -7.96
C LEU A 69 6.31 -12.15 -8.80
N LYS A 70 5.91 -11.50 -9.91
CA LYS A 70 6.83 -10.75 -10.78
C LYS A 70 7.51 -9.58 -10.05
N LEU A 71 6.80 -8.93 -9.12
CA LEU A 71 7.28 -7.76 -8.38
C LEU A 71 7.97 -8.09 -7.06
N GLY A 72 7.84 -9.34 -6.57
CA GLY A 72 8.30 -9.77 -5.26
C GLY A 72 7.35 -9.35 -4.13
N PHE A 73 6.06 -9.16 -4.43
CA PHE A 73 5.05 -8.72 -3.47
C PHE A 73 4.19 -9.87 -2.98
N SER A 74 4.14 -10.04 -1.65
CA SER A 74 3.21 -10.91 -0.94
C SER A 74 2.36 -10.05 0.01
N ILE A 75 1.31 -9.42 -0.51
CA ILE A 75 0.46 -8.48 0.21
C ILE A 75 -0.98 -8.95 0.07
N GLY A 76 -1.71 -9.11 1.16
CA GLY A 76 -3.13 -9.46 1.11
C GLY A 76 -3.97 -8.33 0.49
N ALA A 77 -4.97 -8.69 -0.32
CA ALA A 77 -5.77 -7.70 -1.06
C ALA A 77 -6.58 -6.75 -0.15
N ASP A 78 -6.96 -7.21 1.05
CA ASP A 78 -7.81 -6.50 2.01
C ASP A 78 -7.03 -5.89 3.18
N VAL A 79 -5.70 -5.80 3.06
CA VAL A 79 -4.82 -5.30 4.13
C VAL A 79 -4.83 -3.78 4.21
N PHE A 80 -4.61 -3.10 3.08
CA PHE A 80 -4.42 -1.66 3.03
C PHE A 80 -5.67 -0.89 2.62
N GLY A 81 -5.95 0.19 3.33
CA GLY A 81 -6.85 1.24 2.88
C GLY A 81 -6.40 1.86 1.55
N TYR A 82 -7.07 2.90 1.09
CA TYR A 82 -6.73 3.57 -0.18
C TYR A 82 -5.50 4.47 -0.06
N GLY A 83 -4.90 4.84 -1.20
CA GLY A 83 -3.71 5.68 -1.25
C GLY A 83 -2.42 4.93 -0.88
N LEU A 84 -2.32 3.64 -1.20
CA LEU A 84 -1.07 2.90 -1.05
C LEU A 84 -0.07 3.31 -2.13
N LEU A 85 1.12 3.70 -1.71
CA LEU A 85 2.27 3.99 -2.57
C LEU A 85 3.36 2.94 -2.36
N ILE A 86 3.79 2.32 -3.43
CA ILE A 86 4.97 1.45 -3.48
C ILE A 86 5.88 2.03 -4.57
N PRO A 87 6.98 2.73 -4.20
CA PRO A 87 7.83 3.42 -5.17
C PRO A 87 8.64 2.48 -6.07
N HIS A 88 9.06 1.33 -5.53
CA HIS A 88 9.97 0.40 -6.20
C HIS A 88 9.49 -1.05 -6.08
N TYR A 89 9.85 -1.88 -7.05
CA TYR A 89 9.69 -3.34 -6.95
C TYR A 89 10.76 -3.94 -6.03
N GLY A 90 10.53 -5.16 -5.57
CA GLY A 90 11.41 -5.90 -4.65
C GLY A 90 10.59 -6.60 -3.58
N THR A 91 11.23 -7.28 -2.65
CA THR A 91 10.54 -8.07 -1.64
C THR A 91 9.72 -7.19 -0.69
N ILE A 92 8.41 -7.37 -0.69
CA ILE A 92 7.48 -6.79 0.28
C ILE A 92 6.53 -7.88 0.75
N ILE A 93 6.57 -8.18 2.05
CA ILE A 93 5.76 -9.24 2.66
C ILE A 93 4.84 -8.61 3.70
N VAL A 94 3.54 -8.85 3.58
CA VAL A 94 2.55 -8.37 4.54
C VAL A 94 1.56 -9.48 4.88
N ASN A 95 1.46 -9.80 6.17
CA ASN A 95 0.49 -10.78 6.68
C ASN A 95 -0.94 -10.35 6.31
N GLY A 96 -1.68 -11.27 5.69
CA GLY A 96 -3.05 -11.01 5.20
C GLY A 96 -4.08 -10.65 6.28
N ASN A 97 -3.82 -11.01 7.53
CA ASN A 97 -4.69 -10.67 8.67
C ASN A 97 -4.35 -9.29 9.30
N THR A 98 -3.38 -8.57 8.75
CA THR A 98 -3.07 -7.19 9.17
C THR A 98 -4.10 -6.22 8.59
N LYS A 99 -4.48 -5.21 9.36
CA LYS A 99 -5.30 -4.08 8.87
C LYS A 99 -4.47 -2.80 8.98
N VAL A 100 -4.32 -2.13 7.85
CA VAL A 100 -3.58 -0.87 7.74
C VAL A 100 -4.51 0.19 7.16
N GLY A 101 -4.49 1.36 7.75
CA GLY A 101 -5.29 2.49 7.31
C GLY A 101 -4.88 3.02 5.93
N ASN A 102 -5.29 4.25 5.65
CA ASN A 102 -5.11 4.91 4.37
C ASN A 102 -3.72 5.58 4.25
N TYR A 103 -3.31 5.87 3.01
CA TYR A 103 -2.13 6.68 2.68
C TYR A 103 -0.80 6.13 3.18
N SER A 104 -0.60 4.83 3.02
CA SER A 104 0.65 4.17 3.41
C SER A 104 1.70 4.20 2.31
N VAL A 105 2.97 4.27 2.72
CA VAL A 105 4.14 4.18 1.83
C VAL A 105 4.99 2.99 2.25
N LEU A 106 5.25 2.07 1.31
CA LEU A 106 6.08 0.88 1.55
C LEU A 106 7.29 0.90 0.62
N HIS A 107 8.47 0.93 1.19
CA HIS A 107 9.71 0.72 0.45
C HIS A 107 10.07 -0.77 0.36
N THR A 108 11.11 -1.09 -0.41
CA THR A 108 11.57 -2.45 -0.66
C THR A 108 12.13 -3.14 0.59
N CYS A 109 12.17 -4.47 0.56
CA CYS A 109 12.70 -5.31 1.64
C CYS A 109 11.96 -5.13 2.97
N THR A 110 10.67 -4.77 2.92
CA THR A 110 9.87 -4.55 4.14
C THR A 110 9.03 -5.77 4.48
N CYS A 111 8.83 -5.99 5.78
CA CYS A 111 8.02 -7.10 6.27
C CYS A 111 7.07 -6.63 7.39
N ILE A 112 5.79 -6.95 7.24
CA ILE A 112 4.79 -6.88 8.30
C ILE A 112 4.34 -8.31 8.56
N GLY A 113 4.99 -8.96 9.53
CA GLY A 113 4.88 -10.39 9.77
C GLY A 113 4.34 -10.73 11.16
N GLY A 114 4.11 -12.05 11.40
CA GLY A 114 3.62 -12.57 12.66
C GLY A 114 2.11 -12.43 12.83
N ASN A 115 1.65 -12.21 14.05
CA ASN A 115 0.24 -12.20 14.44
C ASN A 115 -0.55 -11.05 13.78
N PRO A 116 -1.89 -11.13 13.77
CA PRO A 116 -2.75 -10.03 13.34
C PRO A 116 -2.40 -8.73 14.04
N LYS A 117 -2.47 -7.63 13.33
CA LYS A 117 -2.19 -6.30 13.86
C LYS A 117 -3.03 -5.22 13.21
N THR A 118 -3.21 -4.13 13.93
CA THR A 118 -3.89 -2.93 13.44
C THR A 118 -2.90 -1.78 13.39
N ILE A 119 -2.84 -1.12 12.25
CA ILE A 119 -1.98 0.03 12.00
C ILE A 119 -2.86 1.16 11.46
N GLY A 120 -2.72 2.34 12.03
CA GLY A 120 -3.49 3.52 11.65
C GLY A 120 -3.15 4.04 10.24
N ASN A 121 -3.60 5.26 9.95
CA ASN A 121 -3.37 5.93 8.68
C ASN A 121 -1.93 6.47 8.57
N ALA A 122 -1.48 6.69 7.33
CA ALA A 122 -0.21 7.33 7.03
C ALA A 122 1.01 6.60 7.60
N LEU A 123 1.05 5.28 7.43
CA LEU A 123 2.24 4.48 7.71
C LEU A 123 3.32 4.75 6.66
N TYR A 124 4.55 5.05 7.09
CA TYR A 124 5.72 5.09 6.24
C TYR A 124 6.73 4.03 6.68
N LEU A 125 6.96 3.05 5.82
CA LEU A 125 7.87 1.94 6.07
C LEU A 125 9.08 2.05 5.15
N SER A 126 10.23 2.49 5.70
CA SER A 126 11.48 2.62 4.95
C SER A 126 12.06 1.26 4.58
N SER A 127 13.03 1.25 3.66
CA SER A 127 13.65 0.00 3.17
C SER A 127 14.22 -0.85 4.30
N GLY A 128 13.96 -2.14 4.25
CA GLY A 128 14.42 -3.10 5.25
C GLY A 128 13.70 -3.06 6.60
N ALA A 129 12.75 -2.14 6.79
CA ALA A 129 12.03 -2.03 8.06
C ALA A 129 11.04 -3.19 8.24
N GLN A 130 10.90 -3.64 9.48
CA GLN A 130 10.09 -4.79 9.86
C GLN A 130 9.15 -4.45 11.01
N ILE A 131 7.93 -4.99 10.96
CA ILE A 131 6.92 -4.92 12.02
C ILE A 131 6.54 -6.35 12.38
N MET A 132 6.82 -6.77 13.61
CA MET A 132 6.63 -8.14 14.08
C MET A 132 5.83 -8.20 15.38
N GLY A 133 5.18 -9.35 15.60
CA GLY A 133 4.40 -9.59 16.83
C GLY A 133 2.95 -9.14 16.73
N GLU A 134 2.22 -9.31 17.83
CA GLU A 134 0.85 -8.82 18.00
C GLU A 134 0.90 -7.41 18.59
N ILE A 135 0.81 -6.41 17.73
CA ILE A 135 1.00 -5.03 18.10
C ILE A 135 -0.01 -4.11 17.40
N ASN A 136 -0.24 -2.96 17.99
CA ASN A 136 -1.03 -1.88 17.41
C ASN A 136 -0.16 -0.65 17.23
N LEU A 137 -0.24 -0.03 16.06
CA LEU A 137 0.39 1.24 15.76
C LEU A 137 -0.66 2.29 15.46
N GLY A 138 -0.47 3.47 15.99
CA GLY A 138 -1.34 4.61 15.74
C GLY A 138 -1.19 5.19 14.34
N ASN A 139 -1.70 6.40 14.15
CA ASN A 139 -1.61 7.13 12.90
C ASN A 139 -0.26 7.84 12.77
N ASN A 140 0.14 8.08 11.52
CA ASN A 140 1.30 8.93 11.23
C ASN A 140 2.60 8.37 11.84
N ILE A 141 2.87 7.10 11.57
CA ILE A 141 4.05 6.39 12.03
C ILE A 141 5.07 6.27 10.90
N SER A 142 6.27 6.75 11.16
CA SER A 142 7.44 6.54 10.31
C SER A 142 8.39 5.52 10.94
N ILE A 143 8.78 4.53 10.17
CA ILE A 143 9.76 3.53 10.60
C ILE A 143 11.00 3.69 9.73
N ALA A 144 12.13 3.98 10.36
CA ALA A 144 13.39 4.18 9.68
C ALA A 144 13.92 2.89 9.05
N ALA A 145 14.83 3.01 8.09
CA ALA A 145 15.42 1.86 7.41
C ALA A 145 16.05 0.86 8.40
N ASN A 146 15.90 -0.43 8.07
CA ASN A 146 16.46 -1.55 8.86
C ASN A 146 16.05 -1.57 10.35
N SER A 147 14.86 -1.03 10.67
CA SER A 147 14.34 -1.02 12.04
C SER A 147 13.36 -2.15 12.28
N LEU A 148 13.36 -2.69 13.49
CA LEU A 148 12.44 -3.75 13.94
C LEU A 148 11.49 -3.19 15.00
N VAL A 149 10.22 -3.08 14.63
CA VAL A 149 9.13 -2.72 15.55
C VAL A 149 8.47 -3.99 16.07
N ASN A 150 8.55 -4.23 17.37
CA ASN A 150 8.01 -5.42 18.03
C ASN A 150 7.16 -5.09 19.26
N LYS A 151 6.73 -3.84 19.42
CA LYS A 151 5.81 -3.38 20.45
C LYS A 151 4.90 -2.29 19.92
N SER A 152 3.78 -2.06 20.59
CA SER A 152 2.79 -1.05 20.21
C SER A 152 3.30 0.36 20.48
N PHE A 153 2.87 1.30 19.60
CA PHE A 153 3.17 2.73 19.71
C PHE A 153 1.94 3.56 19.35
N GLY A 154 1.82 4.74 19.95
CA GLY A 154 0.78 5.73 19.63
C GLY A 154 1.05 6.48 18.34
N ASP A 155 0.40 7.63 18.18
CA ASP A 155 0.40 8.45 16.97
C ASP A 155 1.65 9.34 16.83
N ASN A 156 1.93 9.79 15.59
CA ASN A 156 2.88 10.87 15.26
C ASN A 156 4.33 10.59 15.70
N LEU A 157 4.85 9.42 15.43
CA LEU A 157 6.17 9.00 15.88
C LEU A 157 7.10 8.62 14.73
N LEU A 158 8.38 8.95 14.89
CA LEU A 158 9.50 8.36 14.16
C LEU A 158 10.14 7.28 15.03
N LEU A 159 10.12 6.06 14.53
CA LEU A 159 10.68 4.87 15.18
C LEU A 159 11.96 4.45 14.47
N ALA A 160 13.01 4.14 15.21
CA ALA A 160 14.26 3.63 14.63
C ALA A 160 14.99 2.69 15.60
N GLY A 161 15.73 1.75 15.03
CA GLY A 161 16.55 0.78 15.75
C GLY A 161 15.98 -0.64 15.75
N SER A 162 16.73 -1.59 16.31
CA SER A 162 16.34 -2.99 16.46
C SER A 162 16.72 -3.49 17.86
N PRO A 163 15.76 -3.54 18.81
CA PRO A 163 14.35 -3.13 18.69
C PRO A 163 14.17 -1.61 18.53
N ALA A 164 13.10 -1.22 17.85
CA ALA A 164 12.83 0.18 17.56
C ALA A 164 12.41 0.98 18.80
N THR A 165 12.91 2.21 18.89
CA THR A 165 12.60 3.18 19.93
C THR A 165 12.12 4.49 19.30
N ILE A 166 11.43 5.31 20.08
CA ILE A 166 10.99 6.64 19.65
C ILE A 166 12.23 7.53 19.48
N LYS A 167 12.41 8.12 18.29
CA LYS A 167 13.50 9.06 18.00
C LYS A 167 13.02 10.50 17.96
N LYS A 168 11.80 10.73 17.53
CA LYS A 168 11.22 12.06 17.43
C LYS A 168 9.70 11.97 17.37
N MET A 169 9.01 12.95 17.94
CA MET A 169 7.63 13.25 17.55
C MET A 169 7.68 14.01 16.23
N THR A 170 7.00 13.55 15.22
CA THR A 170 7.22 14.07 13.85
C THR A 170 5.91 14.40 13.16
N ILE A 171 5.88 15.55 12.48
CA ILE A 171 5.03 15.79 11.32
C ILE A 171 5.74 15.12 10.14
N PHE A 172 5.15 14.22 9.54
CA PHE A 172 5.52 13.07 8.76
C PHE A 172 6.15 13.28 7.38
N LEU A 173 7.04 12.36 6.95
CA LEU A 173 7.55 12.29 5.58
C LEU A 173 6.43 11.94 4.56
N GLY A 174 5.52 11.01 4.90
CA GLY A 174 4.34 10.70 4.10
C GLY A 174 3.34 11.86 4.04
N THR A 175 3.29 12.72 5.06
CA THR A 175 2.44 13.92 5.07
C THR A 175 2.86 14.91 3.97
N LYS A 176 4.15 15.01 3.61
CA LYS A 176 4.58 15.86 2.49
C LYS A 176 3.98 15.38 1.17
N GLU A 177 3.90 14.08 0.95
CA GLU A 177 3.27 13.49 -0.25
C GLU A 177 1.74 13.64 -0.20
N ILE A 178 1.13 13.44 0.97
CA ILE A 178 -0.30 13.70 1.19
C ILE A 178 -0.63 15.20 1.04
N ILE A 179 0.17 16.10 1.61
CA ILE A 179 0.01 17.55 1.46
C ILE A 179 0.22 17.98 0.01
N ARG A 180 1.20 17.40 -0.68
CA ARG A 180 1.41 17.64 -2.11
C ARG A 180 0.20 17.19 -2.94
N TYR A 181 -0.42 16.07 -2.55
CA TYR A 181 -1.65 15.59 -3.15
C TYR A 181 -2.81 16.54 -2.89
N LEU A 182 -3.08 16.86 -1.63
CA LEU A 182 -4.17 17.76 -1.25
C LEU A 182 -4.02 19.15 -1.89
N LYS A 183 -2.81 19.69 -1.98
CA LYS A 183 -2.54 20.94 -2.70
C LYS A 183 -2.87 20.84 -4.19
N LYS A 184 -2.50 19.73 -4.87
CA LYS A 184 -2.85 19.51 -6.29
C LYS A 184 -4.35 19.42 -6.52
N GLU A 185 -5.10 18.76 -5.61
CA GLU A 185 -6.55 18.66 -5.73
C GLU A 185 -7.26 19.99 -5.42
N LEU A 186 -6.80 20.73 -4.41
CA LEU A 186 -7.35 22.07 -4.08
C LEU A 186 -7.13 23.07 -5.21
N ILE A 187 -5.98 23.01 -5.91
CA ILE A 187 -5.73 23.87 -7.09
C ILE A 187 -6.68 23.51 -8.25
N LYS A 188 -7.07 22.25 -8.40
CA LYS A 188 -8.04 21.83 -9.44
C LYS A 188 -9.49 22.20 -9.14
N LEU A 189 -9.82 22.43 -7.87
CA LEU A 189 -11.18 22.82 -7.45
C LEU A 189 -11.41 24.34 -7.50
N ASN A 190 -10.36 25.13 -7.66
CA ASN A 190 -10.40 26.59 -7.74
C ASN A 190 -10.30 27.15 -9.18
N TYR A 191 -10.53 26.27 -10.21
CA TYR A 191 -10.63 26.66 -11.62
C TYR A 191 -11.86 26.04 -12.26
#